data_a4569f8768512d258fad01fbf4f65746
#
_entry.id   a4569f8768512d258fad01fbf4f65746
#
_cell.length_a   1.000
_cell.length_b   1.000
_cell.length_c   1.000
_cell.angle_alpha   90.00
_cell.angle_beta   90.00
_cell.angle_gamma   90.00
#
_symmetry.space_group_name_H-M   'P 1'
#
loop_
_entity.id
_entity.type
_entity.pdbx_description
1 polymer ?
#
loop_
_entity_poly.entity_id
_entity_poly.type
_entity_poly.pdbx_seq_one_letter_code
_entity_poly.pdbx_strand_id
1 'polypeptide(L)'
;HTQEGLYRGDFINRPVLYNPYRHISRQFVALATAMENGDGFPLVKRIVDEELFCIPTLNPNADQQEGLKIRMKRDFPETMGKDLVLLYPGGGLLPIRAWPLKNYCGIATDLVSKGYVVGIIGMKEDAPLAEVISSKCQSPYCIDLTGYTRTIMELITLLHLASLLITNDGGPGHFASLTPIPSIIFFGPETPALYGPLGEKAVSLHVPLPCSPCLTAYNHRKSPCDGNNVCLKAIGPEEVFE
;
A
#
# COMPACT_ATOMS: atom_id res chain seq x y z
N HIS A 1 1.11 -17.47 14.69
CA HIS A 1 1.34 -18.60 13.77
C HIS A 1 2.59 -19.40 14.17
N THR A 2 2.56 -20.68 13.91
CA THR A 2 3.74 -21.56 13.99
C THR A 2 4.08 -22.10 12.61
N GLN A 3 5.36 -22.43 12.41
CA GLN A 3 5.83 -23.24 11.30
C GLN A 3 6.22 -24.61 11.85
N GLU A 4 6.18 -25.64 11.01
CA GLU A 4 6.64 -26.96 11.38
C GLU A 4 8.10 -26.90 11.87
N GLY A 5 8.36 -27.48 13.05
CA GLY A 5 9.69 -27.47 13.68
C GLY A 5 10.14 -26.15 14.31
N LEU A 6 9.32 -25.09 14.31
CA LEU A 6 9.67 -23.82 14.93
C LEU A 6 9.03 -23.68 16.31
N TYR A 7 9.86 -23.75 17.38
CA TYR A 7 9.43 -23.48 18.73
C TYR A 7 9.25 -21.98 18.97
N ARG A 8 8.11 -21.59 19.53
CA ARG A 8 7.71 -20.19 19.78
C ARG A 8 7.59 -19.83 21.26
N GLY A 9 7.93 -20.73 22.17
CA GLY A 9 7.83 -20.55 23.61
C GLY A 9 6.62 -21.26 24.23
N ASP A 10 6.71 -21.54 25.51
CA ASP A 10 5.70 -22.32 26.28
C ASP A 10 4.44 -21.52 26.60
N PHE A 11 4.48 -20.20 26.45
CA PHE A 11 3.33 -19.33 26.69
C PHE A 11 2.32 -19.30 25.54
N ILE A 12 2.62 -19.96 24.40
CA ILE A 12 1.66 -20.11 23.29
C ILE A 12 0.81 -21.35 23.55
N ASN A 13 -0.43 -21.13 23.94
CA ASN A 13 -1.39 -22.19 24.22
C ASN A 13 -2.31 -22.55 23.02
N ARG A 14 -2.33 -21.72 21.96
CA ARG A 14 -3.14 -21.96 20.75
C ARG A 14 -2.31 -21.75 19.49
N PRO A 15 -1.50 -22.72 19.09
CA PRO A 15 -0.72 -22.63 17.87
C PRO A 15 -1.62 -22.73 16.64
N VAL A 16 -1.37 -21.88 15.64
CA VAL A 16 -2.02 -21.91 14.33
C VAL A 16 -0.95 -22.06 13.26
N LEU A 17 -1.10 -23.06 12.38
CA LEU A 17 -0.14 -23.25 11.30
C LEU A 17 -0.21 -22.12 10.27
N TYR A 18 0.95 -21.63 9.87
CA TYR A 18 1.07 -20.68 8.78
C TYR A 18 0.86 -21.38 7.44
N ASN A 19 -0.02 -20.84 6.61
CA ASN A 19 -0.25 -21.33 5.25
C ASN A 19 0.39 -20.39 4.23
N PRO A 20 1.56 -20.75 3.64
CA PRO A 20 2.29 -19.86 2.72
C PRO A 20 1.64 -19.71 1.33
N TYR A 21 0.55 -20.43 1.07
CA TYR A 21 -0.14 -20.44 -0.22
C TYR A 21 -1.41 -19.58 -0.23
N ARG A 22 -1.73 -18.93 0.90
CA ARG A 22 -2.93 -18.12 1.06
C ARG A 22 -2.58 -16.71 1.44
N HIS A 23 -3.39 -15.77 0.97
CA HIS A 23 -3.25 -14.34 1.26
C HIS A 23 -3.11 -14.09 2.77
N ILE A 24 -2.27 -13.12 3.16
CA ILE A 24 -1.93 -12.84 4.56
C ILE A 24 -3.16 -12.52 5.42
N SER A 25 -4.17 -11.85 4.87
CA SER A 25 -5.42 -11.58 5.58
C SER A 25 -6.11 -12.85 6.07
N ARG A 26 -6.04 -13.95 5.29
CA ARG A 26 -6.59 -15.25 5.68
C ARG A 26 -5.85 -15.84 6.89
N GLN A 27 -4.56 -15.55 7.01
CA GLN A 27 -3.78 -15.95 8.18
C GLN A 27 -4.26 -15.22 9.44
N PHE A 28 -4.58 -13.92 9.33
CA PHE A 28 -5.11 -13.16 10.46
C PHE A 28 -6.51 -13.63 10.86
N VAL A 29 -7.38 -13.92 9.89
CA VAL A 29 -8.70 -14.51 10.19
C VAL A 29 -8.55 -15.86 10.87
N ALA A 30 -7.63 -16.73 10.41
CA ALA A 30 -7.38 -18.02 11.05
C ALA A 30 -6.92 -17.88 12.51
N LEU A 31 -6.14 -16.84 12.83
CA LEU A 31 -5.77 -16.53 14.22
C LEU A 31 -6.98 -16.12 15.07
N ALA A 32 -7.84 -15.23 14.54
CA ALA A 32 -9.07 -14.81 15.23
C ALA A 32 -10.00 -16.01 15.47
N THR A 33 -10.23 -16.82 14.44
CA THR A 33 -11.05 -18.05 14.56
C THR A 33 -10.51 -19.03 15.60
N ALA A 34 -9.17 -19.16 15.72
CA ALA A 34 -8.56 -20.01 16.75
C ALA A 34 -8.80 -19.47 18.15
N MET A 35 -8.97 -18.18 18.34
CA MET A 35 -9.33 -17.60 19.65
C MET A 35 -10.77 -17.95 20.05
N GLU A 36 -11.69 -18.02 19.10
CA GLU A 36 -13.10 -18.29 19.32
C GLU A 36 -13.38 -19.79 19.60
N ASN A 37 -12.64 -20.70 18.95
CA ASN A 37 -12.92 -22.14 18.99
C ASN A 37 -12.32 -22.91 20.19
N GLY A 38 -11.75 -22.22 21.19
CA GLY A 38 -11.25 -22.89 22.40
C GLY A 38 -10.08 -23.85 22.15
N ASP A 39 -9.93 -24.85 23.02
CA ASP A 39 -8.78 -25.77 23.00
C ASP A 39 -8.85 -26.85 21.89
N GLY A 40 -9.98 -26.94 21.21
CA GLY A 40 -10.23 -27.92 20.14
C GLY A 40 -9.83 -27.47 18.74
N PHE A 41 -9.09 -26.35 18.59
CA PHE A 41 -8.69 -25.88 17.24
C PHE A 41 -7.60 -26.80 16.68
N PRO A 42 -7.86 -27.53 15.58
CA PRO A 42 -6.91 -28.49 15.08
C PRO A 42 -5.69 -27.81 14.47
N LEU A 43 -4.49 -28.39 14.70
CA LEU A 43 -3.25 -27.94 14.12
C LEU A 43 -3.14 -28.38 12.64
N VAL A 44 -4.00 -27.83 11.79
CA VAL A 44 -4.04 -28.09 10.35
C VAL A 44 -4.08 -26.79 9.56
N LYS A 45 -3.61 -26.82 8.31
CA LYS A 45 -3.72 -25.69 7.39
C LYS A 45 -5.17 -25.57 6.92
N ARG A 46 -5.93 -24.69 7.55
CA ARG A 46 -7.34 -24.47 7.22
C ARG A 46 -7.51 -23.51 6.03
N ILE A 47 -8.53 -23.80 5.24
CA ILE A 47 -9.12 -22.84 4.32
C ILE A 47 -10.16 -22.06 5.12
N VAL A 48 -10.03 -20.76 5.18
CA VAL A 48 -11.08 -19.87 5.72
C VAL A 48 -12.08 -19.64 4.59
N ASP A 49 -13.38 -19.85 4.86
CA ASP A 49 -14.43 -19.67 3.87
C ASP A 49 -14.40 -18.24 3.32
N GLU A 50 -14.52 -18.13 2.01
CA GLU A 50 -14.43 -16.84 1.33
C GLU A 50 -15.61 -15.92 1.68
N GLU A 51 -16.77 -16.51 1.98
CA GLU A 51 -17.97 -15.81 2.40
C GLU A 51 -17.82 -15.03 3.73
N LEU A 52 -16.87 -15.43 4.58
CA LEU A 52 -16.54 -14.73 5.83
C LEU A 52 -15.63 -13.51 5.60
N PHE A 53 -15.22 -13.26 4.37
CA PHE A 53 -14.21 -12.25 4.08
C PHE A 53 -14.83 -11.03 3.40
N CYS A 54 -15.38 -10.13 4.21
CA CYS A 54 -15.84 -8.82 3.76
C CYS A 54 -14.84 -7.74 4.19
N ILE A 55 -14.37 -6.93 3.24
CA ILE A 55 -13.54 -5.78 3.56
C ILE A 55 -14.47 -4.63 3.94
N PRO A 56 -14.37 -4.09 5.16
CA PRO A 56 -15.19 -2.97 5.57
C PRO A 56 -14.77 -1.70 4.83
N THR A 57 -15.74 -0.85 4.49
CA THR A 57 -15.46 0.50 4.04
C THR A 57 -15.42 1.43 5.24
N LEU A 58 -14.32 2.14 5.43
CA LEU A 58 -14.17 3.18 6.44
C LEU A 58 -14.60 4.51 5.85
N ASN A 59 -15.68 5.07 6.38
CA ASN A 59 -16.19 6.37 5.95
C ASN A 59 -15.84 7.43 7.01
N PRO A 60 -15.05 8.47 6.66
CA PRO A 60 -14.84 9.60 7.55
C PRO A 60 -16.16 10.34 7.75
N ASN A 61 -16.37 10.89 8.95
CA ASN A 61 -17.54 11.72 9.21
C ASN A 61 -17.46 13.09 8.49
N ALA A 62 -18.57 13.82 8.46
CA ALA A 62 -18.66 15.10 7.76
C ALA A 62 -17.64 16.14 8.28
N ASP A 63 -17.42 16.20 9.59
CA ASP A 63 -16.49 17.15 10.20
C ASP A 63 -15.04 16.84 9.81
N GLN A 64 -14.66 15.56 9.75
CA GLN A 64 -13.34 15.14 9.29
C GLN A 64 -13.10 15.51 7.84
N GLN A 65 -14.09 15.27 6.97
CA GLN A 65 -14.00 15.62 5.56
C GLN A 65 -13.91 17.13 5.35
N GLU A 66 -14.80 17.88 5.99
CA GLU A 66 -14.83 19.33 5.85
C GLU A 66 -13.58 19.98 6.46
N GLY A 67 -13.14 19.53 7.63
CA GLY A 67 -11.91 20.02 8.26
C GLY A 67 -10.66 19.83 7.39
N LEU A 68 -10.54 18.65 6.73
CA LEU A 68 -9.42 18.43 5.82
C LEU A 68 -9.53 19.27 4.54
N LYS A 69 -10.72 19.41 3.96
CA LYS A 69 -10.97 20.28 2.81
C LYS A 69 -10.62 21.74 3.07
N ILE A 70 -11.05 22.28 4.22
CA ILE A 70 -10.73 23.65 4.62
C ILE A 70 -9.21 23.83 4.76
N ARG A 71 -8.53 22.86 5.39
CA ARG A 71 -7.08 22.90 5.56
C ARG A 71 -6.37 22.85 4.20
N MET A 72 -6.75 21.96 3.29
CA MET A 72 -6.19 21.88 1.94
C MET A 72 -6.44 23.15 1.14
N LYS A 73 -7.65 23.71 1.21
CA LYS A 73 -7.98 24.97 0.53
C LYS A 73 -7.14 26.14 1.02
N ARG A 74 -6.83 26.18 2.32
CA ARG A 74 -5.96 27.22 2.91
C ARG A 74 -4.51 27.06 2.47
N ASP A 75 -4.00 25.81 2.51
CA ASP A 75 -2.58 25.52 2.32
C ASP A 75 -2.21 25.37 0.83
N PHE A 76 -3.17 24.98 -0.02
CA PHE A 76 -2.99 24.72 -1.47
C PHE A 76 -4.18 25.28 -2.26
N PRO A 77 -4.48 26.58 -2.21
CA PRO A 77 -5.69 27.15 -2.82
C PRO A 77 -5.78 26.95 -4.35
N GLU A 78 -4.65 26.89 -5.03
CA GLU A 78 -4.55 26.72 -6.48
C GLU A 78 -4.99 25.31 -6.97
N THR A 79 -5.06 24.35 -6.05
CA THR A 79 -5.43 22.96 -6.39
C THR A 79 -6.94 22.75 -6.41
N MET A 80 -7.71 23.71 -5.91
CA MET A 80 -9.15 23.54 -5.75
C MET A 80 -9.89 23.41 -7.09
N GLY A 81 -10.88 22.50 -7.10
CA GLY A 81 -11.70 22.24 -8.29
C GLY A 81 -11.05 21.33 -9.35
N LYS A 82 -9.89 20.77 -9.03
CA LYS A 82 -9.20 19.79 -9.87
C LYS A 82 -9.16 18.41 -9.19
N ASP A 83 -9.09 17.37 -9.98
CA ASP A 83 -8.94 16.01 -9.49
C ASP A 83 -7.55 15.79 -8.90
N LEU A 84 -7.52 15.21 -7.68
CA LEU A 84 -6.30 14.94 -6.94
C LEU A 84 -5.86 13.49 -7.16
N VAL A 85 -4.65 13.28 -7.65
CA VAL A 85 -3.98 11.98 -7.71
C VAL A 85 -2.90 11.92 -6.64
N LEU A 86 -2.93 10.88 -5.82
CA LEU A 86 -1.94 10.69 -4.75
C LEU A 86 -0.82 9.76 -5.23
N LEU A 87 0.42 10.14 -4.95
CA LEU A 87 1.61 9.33 -5.20
C LEU A 87 2.29 8.99 -3.87
N TYR A 88 2.59 7.71 -3.64
CA TYR A 88 3.45 7.27 -2.53
C TYR A 88 4.72 6.61 -3.09
N PRO A 89 5.81 7.37 -3.21
CA PRO A 89 7.07 6.86 -3.77
C PRO A 89 7.94 6.11 -2.77
N GLY A 90 7.62 6.16 -1.47
CA GLY A 90 8.40 5.54 -0.41
C GLY A 90 8.34 4.01 -0.42
N GLY A 91 9.43 3.36 0.00
CA GLY A 91 9.48 1.91 0.24
C GLY A 91 9.14 1.51 1.69
N GLY A 92 8.80 2.48 2.54
CA GLY A 92 8.59 2.27 3.97
C GLY A 92 9.83 1.69 4.65
N LEU A 93 9.62 0.70 5.53
CA LEU A 93 10.72 0.01 6.22
C LEU A 93 11.60 -0.86 5.30
N LEU A 94 11.19 -1.09 4.07
CA LEU A 94 11.88 -1.94 3.08
C LEU A 94 12.10 -1.15 1.78
N PRO A 95 13.19 -0.36 1.68
CA PRO A 95 13.46 0.47 0.50
C PRO A 95 13.52 -0.29 -0.82
N ILE A 96 13.82 -1.60 -0.76
CA ILE A 96 13.82 -2.50 -1.92
C ILE A 96 12.44 -2.63 -2.60
N ARG A 97 11.35 -2.20 -1.95
CA ARG A 97 10.00 -2.18 -2.53
C ARG A 97 9.71 -0.91 -3.34
N ALA A 98 10.61 0.06 -3.33
CA ALA A 98 10.38 1.31 -4.03
C ALA A 98 10.58 1.16 -5.54
N TRP A 99 9.55 1.52 -6.30
CA TRP A 99 9.65 1.69 -7.75
C TRP A 99 10.57 2.87 -8.09
N PRO A 100 11.30 2.86 -9.21
CA PRO A 100 12.28 3.90 -9.50
C PRO A 100 11.72 5.31 -9.41
N LEU A 101 12.35 6.17 -8.60
CA LEU A 101 11.88 7.54 -8.36
C LEU A 101 11.74 8.36 -9.64
N LYS A 102 12.62 8.13 -10.63
CA LYS A 102 12.54 8.77 -11.95
C LYS A 102 11.21 8.52 -12.67
N ASN A 103 10.61 7.34 -12.44
CA ASN A 103 9.34 6.99 -13.05
C ASN A 103 8.19 7.74 -12.37
N TYR A 104 8.23 7.91 -11.02
CA TYR A 104 7.30 8.79 -10.30
C TYR A 104 7.41 10.24 -10.78
N CYS A 105 8.62 10.74 -11.06
CA CYS A 105 8.80 12.07 -11.65
C CYS A 105 8.11 12.19 -13.02
N GLY A 106 8.26 11.16 -13.88
CA GLY A 106 7.59 11.12 -15.19
C GLY A 106 6.08 11.16 -15.05
N ILE A 107 5.51 10.22 -14.25
CA ILE A 107 4.06 10.16 -14.01
C ILE A 107 3.53 11.48 -13.43
N ALA A 108 4.22 12.09 -12.46
CA ALA A 108 3.79 13.35 -11.88
C ALA A 108 3.70 14.47 -12.94
N THR A 109 4.72 14.56 -13.80
CA THR A 109 4.74 15.54 -14.90
C THR A 109 3.62 15.29 -15.90
N ASP A 110 3.38 14.04 -16.28
CA ASP A 110 2.33 13.68 -17.24
C ASP A 110 0.94 13.93 -16.67
N LEU A 111 0.68 13.59 -15.39
CA LEU A 111 -0.60 13.85 -14.73
C LEU A 111 -0.88 15.35 -14.64
N VAL A 112 0.11 16.15 -14.24
CA VAL A 112 -0.04 17.62 -14.16
C VAL A 112 -0.32 18.20 -15.57
N SER A 113 0.36 17.71 -16.61
CA SER A 113 0.13 18.16 -17.99
C SER A 113 -1.30 17.86 -18.47
N LYS A 114 -1.92 16.79 -17.94
CA LYS A 114 -3.31 16.40 -18.19
C LYS A 114 -4.33 17.15 -17.32
N GLY A 115 -3.87 18.07 -16.45
CA GLY A 115 -4.73 18.93 -15.64
C GLY A 115 -5.04 18.42 -14.24
N TYR A 116 -4.47 17.31 -13.81
CA TYR A 116 -4.60 16.80 -12.44
C TYR A 116 -3.72 17.56 -11.45
N VAL A 117 -4.13 17.53 -10.19
CA VAL A 117 -3.24 17.84 -9.07
C VAL A 117 -2.57 16.56 -8.60
N VAL A 118 -1.28 16.60 -8.38
CA VAL A 118 -0.48 15.49 -7.86
C VAL A 118 -0.08 15.79 -6.43
N GLY A 119 -0.56 14.99 -5.47
CA GLY A 119 -0.18 15.06 -4.07
C GLY A 119 0.78 13.94 -3.70
N ILE A 120 1.99 14.27 -3.27
CA ILE A 120 3.00 13.30 -2.86
C ILE A 120 2.81 13.04 -1.37
N ILE A 121 2.35 11.84 -1.02
CA ILE A 121 2.13 11.43 0.36
C ILE A 121 3.28 10.60 0.90
N GLY A 122 3.41 10.57 2.21
CA GLY A 122 4.43 9.81 2.93
C GLY A 122 4.54 10.27 4.37
N MET A 123 5.48 9.69 5.09
CA MET A 123 5.90 10.20 6.39
C MET A 123 6.77 11.44 6.20
N LYS A 124 7.10 12.17 7.27
CA LYS A 124 7.98 13.35 7.18
C LYS A 124 9.37 13.01 6.62
N GLU A 125 9.82 11.81 6.89
CA GLU A 125 11.11 11.28 6.43
C GLU A 125 11.13 11.06 4.91
N ASP A 126 9.98 10.98 4.26
CA ASP A 126 9.84 10.85 2.80
C ASP A 126 9.91 12.22 2.08
N ALA A 127 9.98 13.34 2.79
CA ALA A 127 10.04 14.69 2.20
C ALA A 127 11.16 14.87 1.14
N PRO A 128 12.37 14.28 1.26
CA PRO A 128 13.36 14.36 0.20
C PRO A 128 12.91 13.74 -1.12
N LEU A 129 12.05 12.71 -1.09
CA LEU A 129 11.49 12.10 -2.31
C LEU A 129 10.47 13.06 -2.96
N ALA A 130 9.65 13.71 -2.14
CA ALA A 130 8.68 14.70 -2.60
C ALA A 130 9.38 15.91 -3.23
N GLU A 131 10.47 16.39 -2.63
CA GLU A 131 11.28 17.48 -3.16
C GLU A 131 11.85 17.15 -4.56
N VAL A 132 12.37 15.95 -4.76
CA VAL A 132 12.87 15.51 -6.07
C VAL A 132 11.77 15.49 -7.11
N ILE A 133 10.58 14.94 -6.79
CA ILE A 133 9.46 14.86 -7.73
C ILE A 133 8.95 16.26 -8.09
N SER A 134 8.68 17.11 -7.08
CA SER A 134 8.15 18.46 -7.29
C SER A 134 9.13 19.35 -8.06
N SER A 135 10.45 19.25 -7.76
CA SER A 135 11.48 19.96 -8.49
C SER A 135 11.58 19.57 -9.98
N LYS A 136 11.27 18.31 -10.32
CA LYS A 136 11.22 17.84 -11.70
C LYS A 136 9.92 18.26 -12.40
N CYS A 137 8.81 18.23 -11.69
CA CYS A 137 7.51 18.61 -12.22
C CYS A 137 7.40 20.12 -12.48
N GLN A 138 8.05 20.96 -11.65
CA GLN A 138 8.11 22.42 -11.75
C GLN A 138 6.72 23.07 -11.88
N SER A 139 5.74 22.59 -11.12
CA SER A 139 4.36 23.05 -11.21
C SER A 139 3.74 23.24 -9.82
N PRO A 140 2.93 24.26 -9.60
CA PRO A 140 2.19 24.45 -8.35
C PRO A 140 1.12 23.37 -8.13
N TYR A 141 0.80 22.59 -9.15
CA TYR A 141 -0.13 21.45 -9.07
C TYR A 141 0.54 20.15 -8.64
N CYS A 142 1.85 20.14 -8.37
CA CYS A 142 2.57 19.03 -7.77
C CYS A 142 2.94 19.41 -6.33
N ILE A 143 2.15 18.97 -5.36
CA ILE A 143 2.21 19.42 -3.96
C ILE A 143 2.83 18.35 -3.06
N ASP A 144 3.60 18.80 -2.07
CA ASP A 144 4.15 17.94 -1.02
C ASP A 144 3.13 17.79 0.12
N LEU A 145 2.65 16.56 0.31
CA LEU A 145 1.76 16.16 1.40
C LEU A 145 2.46 15.19 2.37
N THR A 146 3.80 15.11 2.38
CA THR A 146 4.53 14.27 3.34
C THR A 146 4.34 14.79 4.77
N GLY A 147 3.91 13.89 5.66
CA GLY A 147 3.56 14.26 7.04
C GLY A 147 2.34 15.19 7.20
N TYR A 148 1.60 15.44 6.12
CA TYR A 148 0.41 16.31 6.15
C TYR A 148 -0.75 15.67 6.92
N THR A 149 -0.94 14.36 6.79
CA THR A 149 -1.90 13.59 7.59
C THR A 149 -1.27 13.18 8.92
N ARG A 150 -1.96 13.47 10.04
CA ARG A 150 -1.47 13.26 11.41
C ARG A 150 -1.95 11.95 12.02
N THR A 151 -3.01 11.39 11.47
CA THR A 151 -3.64 10.14 11.91
C THR A 151 -4.02 9.27 10.71
N ILE A 152 -4.24 7.98 10.96
CA ILE A 152 -4.74 7.05 9.94
C ILE A 152 -6.10 7.53 9.41
N MET A 153 -6.98 8.07 10.26
CA MET A 153 -8.28 8.59 9.81
C MET A 153 -8.14 9.82 8.91
N GLU A 154 -7.14 10.69 9.14
CA GLU A 154 -6.86 11.78 8.18
C GLU A 154 -6.35 11.25 6.84
N LEU A 155 -5.53 10.17 6.83
CA LEU A 155 -5.13 9.51 5.59
C LEU A 155 -6.34 8.90 4.87
N ILE A 156 -7.21 8.18 5.59
CA ILE A 156 -8.46 7.65 5.04
C ILE A 156 -9.30 8.79 4.46
N THR A 157 -9.40 9.91 5.16
CA THR A 157 -10.13 11.09 4.68
C THR A 157 -9.50 11.66 3.40
N LEU A 158 -8.18 11.74 3.33
CA LEU A 158 -7.47 12.20 2.13
C LEU A 158 -7.71 11.25 0.94
N LEU A 159 -7.71 9.94 1.19
CA LEU A 159 -8.03 8.93 0.17
C LEU A 159 -9.46 9.08 -0.36
N HIS A 160 -10.43 9.47 0.49
CA HIS A 160 -11.80 9.79 0.03
C HIS A 160 -11.89 11.08 -0.79
N LEU A 161 -10.96 12.00 -0.64
CA LEU A 161 -10.92 13.26 -1.41
C LEU A 161 -10.16 13.15 -2.72
N ALA A 162 -9.42 12.07 -2.91
CA ALA A 162 -8.60 11.86 -4.10
C ALA A 162 -9.31 10.94 -5.12
N SER A 163 -8.91 11.06 -6.38
CA SER A 163 -9.47 10.30 -7.51
C SER A 163 -8.69 9.03 -7.81
N LEU A 164 -7.40 8.97 -7.45
CA LEU A 164 -6.52 7.82 -7.69
C LEU A 164 -5.37 7.82 -6.68
N LEU A 165 -4.95 6.62 -6.27
CA LEU A 165 -3.69 6.39 -5.56
C LEU A 165 -2.74 5.56 -6.43
N ILE A 166 -1.48 6.00 -6.57
CA ILE A 166 -0.40 5.24 -7.19
C ILE A 166 0.68 5.03 -6.13
N THR A 167 1.00 3.78 -5.82
CA THR A 167 1.83 3.45 -4.65
C THR A 167 2.70 2.22 -4.86
N ASN A 168 3.78 2.14 -4.11
CA ASN A 168 4.51 0.89 -3.90
C ASN A 168 3.72 -0.06 -2.98
N ASP A 169 4.09 -1.35 -2.99
CA ASP A 169 3.62 -2.31 -1.99
C ASP A 169 3.91 -1.81 -0.56
N GLY A 170 2.86 -1.44 0.15
CA GLY A 170 2.97 -0.85 1.49
C GLY A 170 1.64 -0.41 2.09
N GLY A 171 1.73 0.25 3.25
CA GLY A 171 0.58 0.68 4.04
C GLY A 171 -0.49 1.46 3.26
N PRO A 172 -0.15 2.48 2.48
CA PRO A 172 -1.15 3.28 1.75
C PRO A 172 -2.03 2.46 0.81
N GLY A 173 -1.48 1.46 0.10
CA GLY A 173 -2.26 0.56 -0.75
C GLY A 173 -3.29 -0.27 0.04
N HIS A 174 -2.92 -0.75 1.23
CA HIS A 174 -3.84 -1.48 2.11
C HIS A 174 -4.91 -0.57 2.71
N PHE A 175 -4.58 0.67 3.09
CA PHE A 175 -5.56 1.64 3.55
C PHE A 175 -6.54 2.04 2.45
N ALA A 176 -6.07 2.14 1.20
CA ALA A 176 -6.92 2.40 0.05
C ALA A 176 -8.02 1.34 -0.13
N SER A 177 -7.73 0.06 0.19
CA SER A 177 -8.74 -1.02 0.16
C SER A 177 -9.92 -0.81 1.11
N LEU A 178 -9.77 0.06 2.11
CA LEU A 178 -10.83 0.44 3.05
C LEU A 178 -11.64 1.65 2.59
N THR A 179 -11.41 2.13 1.37
CA THR A 179 -12.03 3.32 0.78
C THR A 179 -12.49 3.03 -0.64
N PRO A 180 -13.34 3.87 -1.25
CA PRO A 180 -13.76 3.67 -2.64
C PRO A 180 -12.71 4.09 -3.69
N ILE A 181 -11.53 4.56 -3.29
CA ILE A 181 -10.51 5.07 -4.22
C ILE A 181 -9.95 3.97 -5.12
N PRO A 182 -9.85 4.18 -6.44
CA PRO A 182 -9.04 3.34 -7.30
C PRO A 182 -7.56 3.42 -6.91
N SER A 183 -6.83 2.31 -7.04
CA SER A 183 -5.41 2.30 -6.69
C SER A 183 -4.58 1.43 -7.62
N ILE A 184 -3.38 1.89 -7.95
CA ILE A 184 -2.35 1.15 -8.69
C ILE A 184 -1.18 0.89 -7.75
N ILE A 185 -0.81 -0.38 -7.61
CA ILE A 185 0.20 -0.81 -6.65
C ILE A 185 1.30 -1.57 -7.36
N PHE A 186 2.55 -1.14 -7.17
CA PHE A 186 3.73 -1.78 -7.75
C PHE A 186 4.24 -2.89 -6.84
N PHE A 187 4.31 -4.11 -7.36
CA PHE A 187 4.88 -5.27 -6.71
C PHE A 187 6.15 -5.73 -7.42
N GLY A 188 7.16 -6.07 -6.64
CA GLY A 188 8.42 -6.58 -7.15
C GLY A 188 9.01 -7.65 -6.24
N PRO A 189 9.60 -7.29 -5.08
CA PRO A 189 10.21 -8.26 -4.15
C PRO A 189 9.22 -9.21 -3.49
N GLU A 190 7.97 -8.80 -3.30
CA GLU A 190 6.86 -9.61 -2.78
C GLU A 190 5.82 -9.87 -3.88
N THR A 191 4.91 -10.81 -3.66
CA THR A 191 3.87 -11.19 -4.62
C THR A 191 2.51 -10.63 -4.26
N PRO A 192 1.75 -10.05 -5.20
CA PRO A 192 0.39 -9.60 -4.94
C PRO A 192 -0.56 -10.75 -4.55
N ALA A 193 -0.27 -11.98 -4.95
CA ALA A 193 -1.07 -13.14 -4.56
C ALA A 193 -1.15 -13.35 -3.04
N LEU A 194 -0.11 -12.96 -2.30
CA LEU A 194 -0.05 -13.10 -0.84
C LEU A 194 -0.29 -11.78 -0.10
N TYR A 195 0.06 -10.66 -0.69
CA TYR A 195 0.09 -9.37 -0.02
C TYR A 195 -0.64 -8.24 -0.77
N GLY A 196 -1.26 -8.55 -1.92
CA GLY A 196 -1.99 -7.55 -2.70
C GLY A 196 -3.15 -6.92 -1.92
N PRO A 197 -3.47 -5.65 -2.16
CA PRO A 197 -4.68 -5.05 -1.63
C PRO A 197 -5.92 -5.82 -2.10
N LEU A 198 -6.88 -5.98 -1.20
CA LEU A 198 -8.09 -6.76 -1.45
C LEU A 198 -9.27 -5.90 -1.96
N GLY A 199 -9.05 -4.61 -2.20
CA GLY A 199 -10.07 -3.71 -2.76
C GLY A 199 -10.40 -4.06 -4.21
N GLU A 200 -11.67 -4.05 -4.58
CA GLU A 200 -12.14 -4.35 -5.94
C GLU A 200 -11.57 -3.40 -7.01
N LYS A 201 -11.19 -2.18 -6.60
CA LYS A 201 -10.60 -1.16 -7.49
C LYS A 201 -9.08 -1.08 -7.43
N ALA A 202 -8.44 -2.09 -6.84
CA ALA A 202 -6.99 -2.16 -6.73
C ALA A 202 -6.40 -2.94 -7.90
N VAL A 203 -5.49 -2.33 -8.64
CA VAL A 203 -4.71 -2.96 -9.71
C VAL A 203 -3.29 -3.16 -9.23
N SER A 204 -2.80 -4.39 -9.23
CA SER A 204 -1.42 -4.72 -8.88
C SER A 204 -0.60 -4.93 -10.15
N LEU A 205 0.39 -4.08 -10.38
CA LEU A 205 1.37 -4.24 -11.45
C LEU A 205 2.56 -5.06 -10.93
N HIS A 206 2.83 -6.18 -11.57
CA HIS A 206 3.85 -7.13 -11.14
C HIS A 206 4.41 -7.88 -12.34
N VAL A 207 5.74 -7.86 -12.49
CA VAL A 207 6.44 -8.64 -13.51
C VAL A 207 7.02 -9.90 -12.87
N PRO A 208 6.54 -11.10 -13.22
CA PRO A 208 7.07 -12.34 -12.68
C PRO A 208 8.46 -12.62 -13.26
N LEU A 209 9.45 -12.73 -12.36
CA LEU A 209 10.83 -13.09 -12.71
C LEU A 209 11.25 -14.34 -11.93
N PRO A 210 12.24 -15.11 -12.40
CA PRO A 210 12.74 -16.27 -11.66
C PRO A 210 13.21 -15.97 -10.24
N CYS A 211 13.62 -14.71 -9.94
CA CYS A 211 14.03 -14.27 -8.63
C CYS A 211 12.91 -13.54 -7.85
N SER A 212 11.72 -13.37 -8.41
CA SER A 212 10.59 -12.68 -7.75
C SER A 212 9.43 -13.67 -7.54
N PRO A 213 8.87 -13.76 -6.31
CA PRO A 213 9.18 -12.98 -5.12
C PRO A 213 10.48 -13.42 -4.42
N CYS A 214 11.29 -12.47 -3.95
CA CYS A 214 12.50 -12.72 -3.18
C CYS A 214 12.37 -12.39 -1.69
N LEU A 215 11.30 -11.70 -1.29
CA LEU A 215 10.91 -11.49 0.10
C LEU A 215 9.80 -12.47 0.47
N THR A 216 10.02 -13.23 1.55
CA THR A 216 9.05 -14.21 2.04
C THR A 216 9.00 -14.23 3.56
N ALA A 217 7.94 -14.83 4.12
CA ALA A 217 7.86 -15.07 5.56
C ALA A 217 8.97 -15.99 6.09
N TYR A 218 9.55 -16.83 5.22
CA TYR A 218 10.59 -17.82 5.60
C TYR A 218 11.99 -17.22 5.68
N ASN A 219 12.30 -16.20 4.89
CA ASN A 219 13.61 -15.54 4.93
C ASN A 219 13.63 -14.28 5.79
N HIS A 220 12.58 -14.09 6.63
CA HIS A 220 12.44 -12.92 7.49
C HIS A 220 12.56 -11.60 6.72
N ARG A 221 12.11 -11.58 5.46
CA ARG A 221 12.21 -10.45 4.52
C ARG A 221 13.65 -10.02 4.24
N LYS A 222 14.60 -10.92 4.33
CA LYS A 222 15.98 -10.72 3.91
C LYS A 222 16.13 -11.20 2.48
N SER A 223 16.06 -10.25 1.55
CA SER A 223 16.24 -10.56 0.14
C SER A 223 17.72 -10.85 -0.17
N PRO A 224 18.02 -11.85 -1.01
CA PRO A 224 19.35 -12.05 -1.57
C PRO A 224 19.66 -11.05 -2.71
N CYS A 225 18.71 -10.17 -3.06
CA CYS A 225 18.88 -9.18 -4.13
C CYS A 225 19.99 -8.20 -3.79
N ASP A 226 20.80 -7.86 -4.80
CA ASP A 226 21.85 -6.84 -4.72
C ASP A 226 21.31 -5.38 -4.68
N GLY A 227 19.97 -5.23 -4.69
CA GLY A 227 19.29 -3.93 -4.72
C GLY A 227 19.05 -3.39 -6.13
N ASN A 228 19.43 -4.11 -7.18
CA ASN A 228 19.21 -3.68 -8.56
C ASN A 228 17.71 -3.62 -8.96
N ASN A 229 16.82 -4.29 -8.22
CA ASN A 229 15.34 -4.24 -8.38
C ASN A 229 14.85 -4.38 -9.83
N VAL A 230 15.41 -5.36 -10.57
CA VAL A 230 15.03 -5.60 -11.97
C VAL A 230 13.52 -5.81 -12.14
N CYS A 231 12.88 -6.47 -11.16
CA CYS A 231 11.43 -6.70 -11.14
C CYS A 231 10.62 -5.38 -11.18
N LEU A 232 11.01 -4.38 -10.37
CA LEU A 232 10.33 -3.08 -10.36
C LEU A 232 10.75 -2.20 -11.53
N LYS A 233 11.99 -2.31 -12.00
CA LYS A 233 12.46 -1.58 -13.18
C LYS A 233 11.82 -2.07 -14.48
N ALA A 234 11.34 -3.31 -14.50
CA ALA A 234 10.64 -3.87 -15.64
C ALA A 234 9.20 -3.37 -15.80
N ILE A 235 8.64 -2.74 -14.77
CA ILE A 235 7.34 -2.05 -14.85
C ILE A 235 7.59 -0.65 -15.41
N GLY A 236 7.10 -0.40 -16.63
CA GLY A 236 7.23 0.90 -17.28
C GLY A 236 6.20 1.92 -16.78
N PRO A 237 6.49 3.24 -16.85
CA PRO A 237 5.51 4.25 -16.50
C PRO A 237 4.30 4.27 -17.44
N GLU A 238 4.41 3.78 -18.66
CA GLU A 238 3.32 3.63 -19.63
C GLU A 238 2.22 2.69 -19.14
N GLU A 239 2.58 1.62 -18.42
CA GLU A 239 1.62 0.64 -17.87
C GLU A 239 0.65 1.25 -16.84
N VAL A 240 0.99 2.43 -16.30
CA VAL A 240 0.11 3.16 -15.37
C VAL A 240 -1.05 3.84 -16.08
N PHE A 241 -0.93 4.10 -17.38
CA PHE A 241 -1.92 4.83 -18.19
C PHE A 241 -2.74 3.92 -19.11
N GLU A 242 -2.47 2.62 -19.13
CA GLU A 242 -3.23 1.58 -19.83
C GLU A 242 -4.40 1.06 -18.99
#